data_24c0ac7ebab59fea0b50d3f7dee252ac
#
_entry.id   24c0ac7ebab59fea0b50d3f7dee252ac
#
_cell.length_a   1.000
_cell.length_b   1.000
_cell.length_c   1.000
_cell.angle_alpha   90.00
_cell.angle_beta   90.00
_cell.angle_gamma   90.00
#
_symmetry.space_group_name_H-M   'P 1'
#
loop_
_entity.id
_entity.type
_entity.pdbx_description
1 polymer ?
#
loop_
_entity_poly.entity_id
_entity_poly.type
_entity_poly.pdbx_seq_one_letter_code
_entity_poly.pdbx_strand_id
1 'polypeptide(L)'
;NILAGLILHSMYGLGKIEPLMADALLEEIAVNSSNSPVVVYHRKHGWLKTNVFMESEEEIYNYASQIARNVGREITTLNPVLDAHLLTGDRVNATLNPITSLGNTITIRKFARRPWTIIDFIGKSRAMNTQMAALLWLGVQYEMNLLIAGGTASGKTSTLNVLSAFIPSYHRIISIEDVREIML
;
A
#
# COMPACT_ATOMS: atom_id res chain seq x y z
N ASN A 1 0.88 -22.75 17.99
CA ASN A 1 1.37 -22.15 19.25
C ASN A 1 1.28 -20.63 19.14
N ILE A 2 0.11 -20.09 19.57
CA ILE A 2 -0.24 -18.65 19.44
C ILE A 2 0.80 -17.76 20.17
N LEU A 3 1.26 -18.19 21.36
CA LEU A 3 2.25 -17.47 22.14
C LEU A 3 3.61 -17.35 21.42
N ALA A 4 4.10 -18.39 20.76
CA ALA A 4 5.34 -18.34 20.00
C ALA A 4 5.21 -17.40 18.79
N GLY A 5 4.06 -17.38 18.13
CA GLY A 5 3.76 -16.42 17.05
C GLY A 5 3.76 -14.98 17.56
N LEU A 6 3.12 -14.69 18.69
CA LEU A 6 3.10 -13.35 19.30
C LEU A 6 4.50 -12.87 19.69
N ILE A 7 5.33 -13.74 20.25
CA ILE A 7 6.71 -13.40 20.62
C ILE A 7 7.56 -13.12 19.36
N LEU A 8 7.43 -13.94 18.32
CA LEU A 8 8.14 -13.71 17.05
C LEU A 8 7.70 -12.39 16.40
N HIS A 9 6.41 -12.08 16.38
CA HIS A 9 5.90 -10.81 15.85
C HIS A 9 6.35 -9.60 16.67
N SER A 10 6.48 -9.74 17.99
CA SER A 10 7.00 -8.65 18.83
C SER A 10 8.52 -8.45 18.70
N MET A 11 9.28 -9.50 18.38
CA MET A 11 10.76 -9.43 18.27
C MET A 11 11.24 -9.05 16.86
N TYR A 12 10.56 -9.54 15.82
CA TYR A 12 11.01 -9.42 14.42
C TYR A 12 10.02 -8.69 13.52
N GLY A 13 8.76 -8.56 13.93
CA GLY A 13 7.69 -7.90 13.18
C GLY A 13 7.36 -6.50 13.69
N LEU A 14 6.26 -5.95 13.20
CA LEU A 14 5.71 -4.66 13.64
C LEU A 14 4.77 -4.82 14.86
N GLY A 15 5.03 -5.80 15.73
CA GLY A 15 4.33 -6.01 17.00
C GLY A 15 2.80 -5.97 16.86
N LYS A 16 2.16 -5.00 17.53
CA LYS A 16 0.69 -4.83 17.54
C LYS A 16 0.09 -4.48 16.18
N ILE A 17 0.88 -3.98 15.24
CA ILE A 17 0.42 -3.61 13.88
C ILE A 17 0.42 -4.84 12.97
N GLU A 18 1.23 -5.86 13.25
CA GLU A 18 1.40 -7.03 12.39
C GLU A 18 0.09 -7.76 12.04
N PRO A 19 -0.85 -8.01 12.98
CA PRO A 19 -2.14 -8.61 12.64
C PRO A 19 -2.95 -7.76 11.65
N LEU A 20 -2.85 -6.42 11.74
CA LEU A 20 -3.50 -5.50 10.81
C LEU A 20 -2.84 -5.56 9.43
N MET A 21 -1.52 -5.72 9.39
CA MET A 21 -0.78 -5.93 8.13
C MET A 21 -1.17 -7.23 7.44
N ALA A 22 -1.47 -8.28 8.21
CA ALA A 22 -1.87 -9.58 7.67
C ALA A 22 -3.29 -9.61 7.09
N ASP A 23 -4.18 -8.71 7.53
CA ASP A 23 -5.57 -8.66 7.06
C ASP A 23 -5.65 -8.12 5.62
N ALA A 24 -6.05 -8.96 4.66
CA ALA A 24 -6.17 -8.60 3.25
C ALA A 24 -7.33 -7.63 2.92
N LEU A 25 -8.24 -7.40 3.86
CA LEU A 25 -9.36 -6.47 3.68
C LEU A 25 -9.00 -5.03 4.08
N LEU A 26 -7.86 -4.83 4.75
CA LEU A 26 -7.35 -3.51 5.09
C LEU A 26 -6.45 -2.99 3.98
N GLU A 27 -6.67 -1.76 3.56
CA GLU A 27 -5.90 -1.07 2.52
C GLU A 27 -4.92 -0.05 3.10
N GLU A 28 -5.25 0.53 4.26
CA GLU A 28 -4.40 1.51 4.93
C GLU A 28 -4.46 1.33 6.45
N ILE A 29 -3.34 1.57 7.11
CA ILE A 29 -3.19 1.54 8.57
C ILE A 29 -2.54 2.86 8.98
N ALA A 30 -3.18 3.60 9.86
CA ALA A 30 -2.70 4.89 10.34
C ALA A 30 -2.57 4.92 11.85
N VAL A 31 -1.36 5.14 12.32
CA VAL A 31 -1.00 5.47 13.70
C VAL A 31 -0.78 6.97 13.76
N ASN A 32 -1.61 7.71 14.48
CA ASN A 32 -1.54 9.18 14.51
C ASN A 32 -0.88 9.73 15.77
N SER A 33 -0.92 8.99 16.86
CA SER A 33 -0.24 9.28 18.12
C SER A 33 -0.46 8.14 19.12
N SER A 34 0.25 8.12 20.23
CA SER A 34 0.01 7.18 21.34
C SER A 34 -1.33 7.41 22.04
N ASN A 35 -1.86 8.64 21.98
CA ASN A 35 -3.11 9.03 22.64
C ASN A 35 -4.37 8.66 21.84
N SER A 36 -4.23 8.09 20.65
CA SER A 36 -5.34 7.72 19.78
C SER A 36 -5.25 6.25 19.35
N PRO A 37 -6.40 5.59 19.11
CA PRO A 37 -6.38 4.24 18.58
C PRO A 37 -5.81 4.24 17.16
N VAL A 38 -5.20 3.13 16.78
CA VAL A 38 -4.84 2.88 15.39
C VAL A 38 -6.10 2.90 14.53
N VAL A 39 -6.06 3.60 13.42
CA VAL A 39 -7.15 3.72 12.46
C VAL A 39 -6.80 2.93 11.21
N VAL A 40 -7.79 2.27 10.63
CA VAL A 40 -7.59 1.46 9.44
C VAL A 40 -8.61 1.81 8.36
N TYR A 41 -8.21 1.71 7.11
CA TYR A 41 -9.14 1.80 5.99
C TYR A 41 -9.50 0.39 5.53
N HIS A 42 -10.75 0.03 5.74
CA HIS A 42 -11.29 -1.27 5.33
C HIS A 42 -12.00 -1.15 3.97
N ARG A 43 -11.69 -2.05 3.05
CA ARG A 43 -12.19 -2.05 1.66
C ARG A 43 -13.71 -1.91 1.51
N LYS A 44 -14.50 -2.45 2.43
CA LYS A 44 -15.96 -2.41 2.37
C LYS A 44 -16.60 -1.37 3.27
N HIS A 45 -15.92 -1.01 4.38
CA HIS A 45 -16.51 -0.20 5.45
C HIS A 45 -15.87 1.19 5.57
N GLY A 46 -14.81 1.47 4.78
CA GLY A 46 -14.07 2.72 4.88
C GLY A 46 -13.25 2.82 6.17
N TRP A 47 -13.09 4.03 6.70
CA TRP A 47 -12.30 4.29 7.89
C TRP A 47 -12.94 3.72 9.16
N LEU A 48 -12.18 2.93 9.89
CA LEU A 48 -12.57 2.28 11.13
C LEU A 48 -11.52 2.55 12.22
N LYS A 49 -11.98 2.75 13.45
CA LYS A 49 -11.12 2.76 14.62
C LYS A 49 -10.94 1.34 15.13
N THR A 50 -9.72 0.96 15.44
CA THR A 50 -9.43 -0.34 16.04
C THR A 50 -9.41 -0.24 17.57
N ASN A 51 -9.23 -1.37 18.23
CA ASN A 51 -8.96 -1.46 19.68
C ASN A 51 -7.44 -1.52 19.97
N VAL A 52 -6.60 -1.26 18.98
CA VAL A 52 -5.14 -1.26 19.13
C VAL A 52 -4.68 0.15 19.48
N PHE A 53 -3.88 0.27 20.54
CA PHE A 53 -3.25 1.52 20.98
C PHE A 53 -1.75 1.31 21.10
N MET A 54 -1.00 2.37 20.79
CA MET A 54 0.42 2.44 21.11
C MET A 54 0.59 2.88 22.57
N GLU A 55 1.53 2.28 23.28
CA GLU A 55 1.74 2.54 24.70
C GLU A 55 2.40 3.90 24.94
N SER A 56 3.25 4.32 23.99
CA SER A 56 4.00 5.57 24.08
C SER A 56 4.43 6.09 22.71
N GLU A 57 4.83 7.36 22.65
CA GLU A 57 5.45 7.95 21.46
C GLU A 57 6.79 7.28 21.14
N GLU A 58 7.49 6.73 22.15
CA GLU A 58 8.71 5.99 21.98
C GLU A 58 8.46 4.63 21.26
N GLU A 59 7.35 3.97 21.55
CA GLU A 59 6.94 2.76 20.81
C GLU A 59 6.75 3.07 19.32
N ILE A 60 6.09 4.17 18.98
CA ILE A 60 5.89 4.61 17.60
C ILE A 60 7.23 4.93 16.93
N TYR A 61 8.12 5.63 17.65
CA TYR A 61 9.47 5.92 17.16
C TYR A 61 10.27 4.62 16.89
N ASN A 62 10.17 3.64 17.78
CA ASN A 62 10.86 2.36 17.64
C ASN A 62 10.37 1.59 16.41
N TYR A 63 9.05 1.56 16.14
CA TYR A 63 8.50 0.97 14.92
C TYR A 63 8.95 1.72 13.67
N ALA A 64 8.90 3.06 13.66
CA ALA A 64 9.39 3.86 12.55
C ALA A 64 10.87 3.60 12.26
N SER A 65 11.70 3.52 13.31
CA SER A 65 13.13 3.24 13.20
C SER A 65 13.42 1.82 12.72
N GLN A 66 12.61 0.84 13.15
CA GLN A 66 12.72 -0.55 12.67
C GLN A 66 12.37 -0.63 11.18
N ILE A 67 11.28 0.02 10.77
CA ILE A 67 10.88 0.11 9.36
C ILE A 67 11.99 0.76 8.53
N ALA A 68 12.54 1.89 8.98
CA ALA A 68 13.61 2.59 8.29
C ALA A 68 14.84 1.69 8.09
N ARG A 69 15.27 0.97 9.13
CA ARG A 69 16.41 0.02 9.04
C ARG A 69 16.14 -1.10 8.03
N ASN A 70 14.92 -1.65 8.00
CA ASN A 70 14.55 -2.73 7.07
C ASN A 70 14.64 -2.31 5.61
N VAL A 71 14.52 -1.02 5.31
CA VAL A 71 14.64 -0.45 3.96
C VAL A 71 15.98 0.25 3.71
N GLY A 72 16.95 0.07 4.62
CA GLY A 72 18.29 0.67 4.50
C GLY A 72 18.28 2.20 4.67
N ARG A 73 17.29 2.74 5.37
CA ARG A 73 17.17 4.17 5.69
C ARG A 73 17.25 4.40 7.20
N GLU A 74 17.36 5.67 7.57
CA GLU A 74 17.36 6.11 8.96
C GLU A 74 16.30 7.21 9.14
N ILE A 75 15.58 7.14 10.26
CA ILE A 75 14.69 8.20 10.71
C ILE A 75 15.13 8.66 12.10
N THR A 76 15.36 9.96 12.26
CA THR A 76 15.85 10.58 13.48
C THR A 76 15.16 11.91 13.70
N THR A 77 15.40 12.56 14.85
CA THR A 77 14.91 13.91 15.11
C THR A 77 15.49 14.96 14.15
N LEU A 78 16.65 14.69 13.54
CA LEU A 78 17.26 15.56 12.52
C LEU A 78 16.66 15.31 11.14
N ASN A 79 16.30 14.06 10.84
CA ASN A 79 15.62 13.65 9.61
C ASN A 79 14.30 12.96 9.99
N PRO A 80 13.28 13.75 10.40
CA PRO A 80 12.09 13.19 11.06
C PRO A 80 11.02 12.70 10.08
N VAL A 81 11.31 12.60 8.80
CA VAL A 81 10.39 12.11 7.76
C VAL A 81 10.98 10.86 7.10
N LEU A 82 10.20 9.80 7.08
CA LEU A 82 10.47 8.59 6.33
C LEU A 82 9.37 8.39 5.29
N ASP A 83 9.75 8.27 4.02
CA ASP A 83 8.89 7.79 2.94
C ASP A 83 9.60 6.61 2.27
N ALA A 84 9.05 5.42 2.39
CA ALA A 84 9.74 4.19 1.99
C ALA A 84 8.76 3.14 1.52
N HIS A 85 9.30 2.09 0.84
CA HIS A 85 8.57 0.89 0.48
C HIS A 85 9.15 -0.28 1.25
N LEU A 86 8.27 -1.06 1.88
CA LEU A 86 8.62 -2.33 2.49
C LEU A 86 8.99 -3.36 1.40
N LEU A 87 9.69 -4.42 1.79
CA LEU A 87 9.98 -5.54 0.89
C LEU A 87 8.70 -6.21 0.36
N THR A 88 7.60 -6.07 1.08
CA THR A 88 6.26 -6.52 0.66
C THR A 88 5.62 -5.66 -0.43
N GLY A 89 6.23 -4.51 -0.78
CA GLY A 89 5.70 -3.51 -1.71
C GLY A 89 4.81 -2.45 -1.04
N ASP A 90 4.46 -2.60 0.23
CA ASP A 90 3.64 -1.65 0.97
C ASP A 90 4.39 -0.32 1.14
N ARG A 91 3.72 0.81 0.94
CA ARG A 91 4.30 2.14 1.16
C ARG A 91 4.14 2.54 2.61
N VAL A 92 5.20 3.04 3.20
CA VAL A 92 5.20 3.56 4.56
C VAL A 92 5.64 5.01 4.56
N ASN A 93 4.85 5.84 5.20
CA ASN A 93 5.22 7.19 5.56
C ASN A 93 5.23 7.30 7.09
N ALA A 94 6.32 7.79 7.67
CA ALA A 94 6.41 8.08 9.08
C ALA A 94 6.93 9.50 9.30
N THR A 95 6.37 10.18 10.28
CA THR A 95 6.80 11.52 10.68
C THR A 95 6.94 11.60 12.19
N LEU A 96 8.03 12.22 12.64
CA LEU A 96 8.38 12.34 14.05
C LEU A 96 8.22 13.78 14.55
N ASN A 97 8.07 13.93 15.86
CA ASN A 97 8.25 15.20 16.53
C ASN A 97 9.69 15.73 16.21
N PRO A 98 9.89 17.04 15.90
CA PRO A 98 8.95 18.17 16.11
C PRO A 98 8.08 18.53 14.89
N ILE A 99 8.17 17.82 13.76
CA ILE A 99 7.35 18.15 12.58
C ILE A 99 5.87 17.93 12.88
N THR A 100 5.55 16.85 13.59
CA THR A 100 4.19 16.55 14.04
C THR A 100 3.97 17.05 15.46
N SER A 101 3.06 18.00 15.64
CA SER A 101 2.78 18.63 16.95
C SER A 101 1.97 17.75 17.90
N LEU A 102 1.23 16.77 17.41
CA LEU A 102 0.31 15.91 18.17
C LEU A 102 0.89 14.55 18.55
N GLY A 103 2.10 14.24 18.10
CA GLY A 103 2.77 12.96 18.31
C GLY A 103 3.40 12.40 17.04
N ASN A 104 4.11 11.29 17.15
CA ASN A 104 4.70 10.59 16.04
C ASN A 104 3.62 9.88 15.21
N THR A 105 3.81 9.80 13.90
CA THR A 105 2.83 9.16 13.03
C THR A 105 3.48 8.07 12.17
N ILE A 106 2.73 7.02 11.87
CA ILE A 106 3.08 6.02 10.87
C ILE A 106 1.84 5.73 10.04
N THR A 107 1.94 5.90 8.75
CA THR A 107 0.90 5.51 7.80
C THR A 107 1.45 4.43 6.87
N ILE A 108 0.77 3.30 6.80
CA ILE A 108 1.14 2.19 5.94
C ILE A 108 0.02 1.99 4.93
N ARG A 109 0.31 2.24 3.65
CA ARG A 109 -0.61 1.94 2.56
C ARG A 109 -0.23 0.60 1.95
N LYS A 110 -1.12 -0.36 2.11
CA LYS A 110 -0.87 -1.72 1.66
C LYS A 110 -0.94 -1.83 0.15
N PHE A 111 0.04 -2.52 -0.40
CA PHE A 111 0.06 -2.85 -1.81
C PHE A 111 -0.95 -3.96 -2.09
N ALA A 112 -1.76 -3.80 -3.14
CA ALA A 112 -2.74 -4.82 -3.50
C ALA A 112 -2.04 -6.13 -3.88
N ARG A 113 -2.15 -7.15 -3.05
CA ARG A 113 -1.50 -8.46 -3.27
C ARG A 113 -2.05 -9.22 -4.48
N ARG A 114 -3.24 -8.85 -4.94
CA ARG A 114 -3.87 -9.41 -6.13
C ARG A 114 -4.32 -8.27 -7.05
N PRO A 115 -3.63 -8.07 -8.17
CA PRO A 115 -4.04 -7.08 -9.16
C PRO A 115 -5.40 -7.46 -9.77
N TRP A 116 -6.14 -6.46 -10.19
CA TRP A 116 -7.32 -6.65 -11.00
C TRP A 116 -6.94 -7.28 -12.34
N THR A 117 -7.75 -8.23 -12.78
CA THR A 117 -7.61 -8.84 -14.10
C THR A 117 -8.70 -8.33 -15.04
N ILE A 118 -8.52 -8.53 -16.35
CA ILE A 118 -9.56 -8.20 -17.33
C ILE A 118 -10.86 -8.95 -17.06
N ILE A 119 -10.77 -10.18 -16.55
CA ILE A 119 -11.95 -10.99 -16.16
C ILE A 119 -12.68 -10.34 -14.99
N ASP A 120 -11.95 -9.79 -14.02
CA ASP A 120 -12.56 -9.06 -12.91
C ASP A 120 -13.26 -7.78 -13.40
N PHE A 121 -12.66 -7.08 -14.38
CA PHE A 121 -13.24 -5.87 -14.97
C PHE A 121 -14.53 -6.14 -15.76
N ILE A 122 -14.59 -7.24 -16.49
CA ILE A 122 -15.77 -7.63 -17.25
C ILE A 122 -16.84 -8.25 -16.33
N GLY A 123 -16.42 -9.20 -15.46
CA GLY A 123 -17.36 -10.02 -14.71
C GLY A 123 -17.79 -9.42 -13.37
N LYS A 124 -16.85 -8.93 -12.55
CA LYS A 124 -17.13 -8.46 -11.18
C LYS A 124 -17.50 -6.99 -11.12
N SER A 125 -16.60 -6.13 -11.60
CA SER A 125 -16.83 -4.67 -11.54
C SER A 125 -17.71 -4.14 -12.65
N ARG A 126 -17.81 -4.88 -13.77
CA ARG A 126 -18.50 -4.45 -15.00
C ARG A 126 -18.00 -3.08 -15.50
N ALA A 127 -16.71 -2.79 -15.23
CA ALA A 127 -16.06 -1.54 -15.62
C ALA A 127 -15.90 -1.44 -17.15
N MET A 128 -15.86 -2.57 -17.85
CA MET A 128 -15.86 -2.63 -19.31
C MET A 128 -16.55 -3.90 -19.81
N ASN A 129 -16.98 -3.87 -21.06
CA ASN A 129 -17.51 -5.05 -21.74
C ASN A 129 -16.43 -5.76 -22.56
N THR A 130 -16.75 -6.95 -23.10
CA THR A 130 -15.81 -7.77 -23.88
C THR A 130 -15.34 -7.07 -25.15
N GLN A 131 -16.19 -6.26 -25.79
CA GLN A 131 -15.83 -5.52 -27.01
C GLN A 131 -14.79 -4.44 -26.72
N MET A 132 -14.99 -3.67 -25.62
CA MET A 132 -14.00 -2.69 -25.16
C MET A 132 -12.67 -3.36 -24.81
N ALA A 133 -12.72 -4.49 -24.10
CA ALA A 133 -11.51 -5.26 -23.76
C ALA A 133 -10.76 -5.74 -25.01
N ALA A 134 -11.48 -6.24 -26.01
CA ALA A 134 -10.91 -6.67 -27.28
C ALA A 134 -10.29 -5.50 -28.06
N LEU A 135 -10.96 -4.35 -28.10
CA LEU A 135 -10.43 -3.15 -28.75
C LEU A 135 -9.15 -2.66 -28.09
N LEU A 136 -9.12 -2.60 -26.74
CA LEU A 136 -7.94 -2.20 -25.98
C LEU A 136 -6.79 -3.19 -26.16
N TRP A 137 -7.09 -4.49 -26.17
CA TRP A 137 -6.10 -5.51 -26.45
C TRP A 137 -5.49 -5.32 -27.85
N LEU A 138 -6.31 -5.13 -28.90
CA LEU A 138 -5.81 -4.81 -30.24
C LEU A 138 -4.97 -3.53 -30.24
N GLY A 139 -5.40 -2.49 -29.53
CA GLY A 139 -4.67 -1.25 -29.41
C GLY A 139 -3.26 -1.47 -28.84
N VAL A 140 -3.13 -2.29 -27.77
CA VAL A 140 -1.83 -2.64 -27.19
C VAL A 140 -0.99 -3.49 -28.16
N GLN A 141 -1.61 -4.46 -28.87
CA GLN A 141 -0.91 -5.32 -29.85
C GLN A 141 -0.36 -4.51 -31.03
N TYR A 142 -1.06 -3.44 -31.44
CA TYR A 142 -0.63 -2.55 -32.52
C TYR A 142 0.17 -1.34 -32.02
N GLU A 143 0.69 -1.39 -30.79
CA GLU A 143 1.55 -0.36 -30.20
C GLU A 143 0.92 1.05 -30.20
N MET A 144 -0.41 1.13 -30.06
CA MET A 144 -1.09 2.41 -30.01
C MET A 144 -0.82 3.13 -28.67
N ASN A 145 -0.69 4.45 -28.74
CA ASN A 145 -0.59 5.29 -27.54
C ASN A 145 -1.93 5.30 -26.80
N LEU A 146 -1.91 5.02 -25.51
CA LEU A 146 -3.09 5.03 -24.65
C LEU A 146 -2.93 6.08 -23.54
N LEU A 147 -3.93 6.93 -23.37
CA LEU A 147 -4.02 7.88 -22.26
C LEU A 147 -5.14 7.48 -21.32
N ILE A 148 -4.80 7.18 -20.05
CA ILE A 148 -5.77 6.83 -19.02
C ILE A 148 -5.87 8.02 -18.06
N ALA A 149 -7.00 8.72 -18.10
CA ALA A 149 -7.26 9.90 -17.29
C ALA A 149 -8.49 9.73 -16.40
N GLY A 150 -8.50 10.43 -15.27
CA GLY A 150 -9.63 10.40 -14.33
C GLY A 150 -9.25 11.00 -12.97
N GLY A 151 -10.24 11.20 -12.10
CA GLY A 151 -10.05 11.70 -10.74
C GLY A 151 -9.38 10.71 -9.80
N THR A 152 -9.19 11.10 -8.56
CA THR A 152 -8.70 10.21 -7.49
C THR A 152 -9.67 9.05 -7.29
N ALA A 153 -9.16 7.85 -7.02
CA ALA A 153 -9.93 6.63 -6.80
C ALA A 153 -10.85 6.19 -7.98
N SER A 154 -10.64 6.73 -9.19
CA SER A 154 -11.43 6.35 -10.39
C SER A 154 -11.00 5.04 -11.04
N GLY A 155 -9.94 4.38 -10.53
CA GLY A 155 -9.43 3.12 -11.05
C GLY A 155 -8.39 3.24 -12.17
N LYS A 156 -7.74 4.41 -12.35
CA LYS A 156 -6.69 4.63 -13.37
C LYS A 156 -5.59 3.57 -13.32
N THR A 157 -4.94 3.44 -12.16
CA THR A 157 -3.86 2.48 -11.95
C THR A 157 -4.34 1.03 -12.12
N SER A 158 -5.56 0.73 -11.64
CA SER A 158 -6.17 -0.59 -11.85
C SER A 158 -6.37 -0.89 -13.33
N THR A 159 -6.83 0.08 -14.12
CA THR A 159 -6.98 -0.05 -15.57
C THR A 159 -5.63 -0.25 -16.25
N LEU A 160 -4.63 0.55 -15.86
CA LEU A 160 -3.28 0.41 -16.41
C LEU A 160 -2.68 -0.97 -16.12
N ASN A 161 -2.83 -1.47 -14.89
CA ASN A 161 -2.41 -2.82 -14.51
C ASN A 161 -3.13 -3.93 -15.31
N VAL A 162 -4.41 -3.76 -15.60
CA VAL A 162 -5.16 -4.70 -16.44
C VAL A 162 -4.65 -4.68 -17.87
N LEU A 163 -4.36 -3.49 -18.42
CA LEU A 163 -3.87 -3.35 -19.80
C LEU A 163 -2.41 -3.79 -19.95
N SER A 164 -1.59 -3.68 -18.92
CA SER A 164 -0.20 -4.15 -18.95
C SER A 164 -0.10 -5.66 -19.20
N ALA A 165 -1.11 -6.43 -18.77
CA ALA A 165 -1.20 -7.86 -19.05
C ALA A 165 -1.43 -8.20 -20.55
N PHE A 166 -1.80 -7.22 -21.37
CA PHE A 166 -1.95 -7.39 -22.81
C PHE A 166 -0.63 -7.18 -23.58
N ILE A 167 0.39 -6.64 -22.94
CA ILE A 167 1.68 -6.40 -23.56
C ILE A 167 2.33 -7.75 -23.87
N PRO A 168 2.78 -7.98 -25.11
CA PRO A 168 3.46 -9.21 -25.48
C PRO A 168 4.70 -9.46 -24.63
N SER A 169 4.93 -10.73 -24.22
CA SER A 169 6.01 -11.12 -23.30
C SER A 169 7.43 -10.86 -23.84
N TYR A 170 7.58 -10.66 -25.14
CA TYR A 170 8.86 -10.34 -25.78
C TYR A 170 9.17 -8.84 -25.81
N HIS A 171 8.26 -7.98 -25.37
CA HIS A 171 8.48 -6.54 -25.27
C HIS A 171 9.23 -6.19 -23.98
N ARG A 172 10.15 -5.24 -24.08
CA ARG A 172 10.78 -4.61 -22.93
C ARG A 172 9.85 -3.52 -22.40
N ILE A 173 9.46 -3.62 -21.14
CA ILE A 173 8.60 -2.62 -20.47
C ILE A 173 9.49 -1.72 -19.62
N ILE A 174 9.26 -0.42 -19.69
CA ILE A 174 9.87 0.60 -18.84
C ILE A 174 8.74 1.38 -18.19
N SER A 175 8.69 1.38 -16.86
CA SER A 175 7.76 2.21 -16.10
C SER A 175 8.47 3.42 -15.49
N ILE A 176 7.80 4.58 -15.49
CA ILE A 176 8.24 5.80 -14.80
C ILE A 176 7.10 6.18 -13.86
N GLU A 177 7.34 6.07 -12.57
CA GLU A 177 6.31 6.20 -11.54
C GLU A 177 6.88 6.98 -10.35
N ASP A 178 6.10 7.89 -9.76
CA ASP A 178 6.47 8.52 -8.49
C ASP A 178 6.51 7.47 -7.37
N VAL A 179 5.55 6.57 -7.39
CA VAL A 179 5.44 5.41 -6.49
C VAL A 179 5.10 4.19 -7.32
N ARG A 180 5.81 3.09 -7.10
CA ARG A 180 5.56 1.85 -7.83
C ARG A 180 4.17 1.30 -7.51
N GLU A 181 3.27 1.32 -8.49
CA GLU A 181 1.91 0.78 -8.42
C GLU A 181 1.63 -0.24 -9.54
N ILE A 182 2.46 -0.24 -10.58
CA ILE A 182 2.31 -1.16 -11.72
C ILE A 182 2.93 -2.50 -11.37
N MET A 183 2.13 -3.55 -11.58
CA MET A 183 2.51 -4.95 -11.40
C MET A 183 2.78 -5.56 -12.79
N LEU A 184 4.02 -5.84 -13.08
CA LEU A 184 4.50 -6.45 -14.33
C LEU A 184 4.98 -7.87 -14.07
#